data_566bc6f1284743287d67d7bf9c7b1ad2
#
_entry.id   566bc6f1284743287d67d7bf9c7b1ad2
#
_cell.length_a   1.000
_cell.length_b   1.000
_cell.length_c   1.000
_cell.angle_alpha   90.00
_cell.angle_beta   90.00
_cell.angle_gamma   90.00
#
_symmetry.space_group_name_H-M   'P 1'
#
loop_
_entity.id
_entity.type
_entity.pdbx_description
1 polymer ?
#
loop_
_entity_poly.entity_id
_entity_poly.type
_entity_poly.pdbx_seq_one_letter_code
_entity_poly.pdbx_strand_id
1 'polypeptide(L)'
;TLALICDREQAIKAFQPTPFWKISGSFEIKNGLYEGYLQRNNFKKQNDEDRNDRFWNKDEVERILQTLHQQLNTLWNVQESVKTTRQSAPKLFDLTSLQRECNQRFGYSAKFTLDIAQALYEKHKALTYPRTDAKALPEDYAPTCIATLQKLEEPYADFAKKIVDNKWVNPSSKTVFNNKAISDHFAIIPTGTQPKNLKETEQKVYDLVVRRFISVFFPAAEFAVTTRSTIFEDFTFKTEGKVLVNPGWMEVSRKLDSKESLPAL
;
A
#
# COMPACT_ATOMS: atom_id res chain seq x y z
N THR A 1 -18.70 17.82 14.32
CA THR A 1 -19.01 16.66 13.46
C THR A 1 -20.10 17.00 12.44
N LEU A 2 -21.25 17.56 12.86
CA LEU A 2 -22.34 17.90 11.93
C LEU A 2 -21.89 18.92 10.86
N ALA A 3 -21.19 19.97 11.27
CA ALA A 3 -20.64 20.97 10.33
C ALA A 3 -19.76 20.34 9.26
N LEU A 4 -18.83 19.44 9.63
CA LEU A 4 -17.97 18.73 8.68
C LEU A 4 -18.76 17.87 7.68
N ILE A 5 -19.87 17.27 8.11
CA ILE A 5 -20.75 16.51 7.22
C ILE A 5 -21.48 17.44 6.26
N CYS A 6 -22.02 18.55 6.78
CA CYS A 6 -22.70 19.56 5.96
C CYS A 6 -21.76 20.19 4.92
N ASP A 7 -20.55 20.57 5.33
CA ASP A 7 -19.53 21.12 4.43
C ASP A 7 -19.16 20.12 3.33
N ARG A 8 -19.01 18.84 3.71
CA ARG A 8 -18.72 17.76 2.73
C ARG A 8 -19.87 17.55 1.75
N GLU A 9 -21.10 17.52 2.24
CA GLU A 9 -22.29 17.39 1.40
C GLU A 9 -22.47 18.58 0.45
N GLN A 10 -22.21 19.79 0.92
CA GLN A 10 -22.22 20.99 0.08
C GLN A 10 -21.14 20.91 -1.01
N ALA A 11 -19.92 20.50 -0.65
CA ALA A 11 -18.84 20.31 -1.62
C ALA A 11 -19.18 19.23 -2.68
N ILE A 12 -19.84 18.12 -2.28
CA ILE A 12 -20.30 17.08 -3.20
C ILE A 12 -21.37 17.63 -4.15
N LYS A 13 -22.35 18.40 -3.65
CA LYS A 13 -23.43 18.98 -4.46
C LYS A 13 -22.91 20.08 -5.41
N ALA A 14 -21.88 20.80 -5.01
CA ALA A 14 -21.26 21.84 -5.82
C ALA A 14 -20.22 21.30 -6.82
N PHE A 15 -19.84 20.03 -6.71
CA PHE A 15 -18.83 19.42 -7.56
C PHE A 15 -19.33 19.33 -9.01
N GLN A 16 -18.56 19.90 -9.92
CA GLN A 16 -18.77 19.77 -11.36
C GLN A 16 -17.61 18.96 -11.96
N PRO A 17 -17.89 17.80 -12.56
CA PRO A 17 -16.86 16.99 -13.17
C PRO A 17 -16.28 17.72 -14.40
N THR A 18 -14.95 17.81 -14.43
CA THR A 18 -14.22 18.33 -15.58
C THR A 18 -13.68 17.17 -16.42
N PRO A 19 -14.05 17.06 -17.69
CA PRO A 19 -13.55 16.00 -18.56
C PRO A 19 -12.05 16.18 -18.83
N PHE A 20 -11.33 15.06 -18.91
CA PHE A 20 -9.96 15.02 -19.39
C PHE A 20 -9.78 13.88 -20.39
N TRP A 21 -8.77 13.99 -21.21
CA TRP A 21 -8.42 12.99 -22.22
C TRP A 21 -7.04 12.42 -21.93
N LYS A 22 -6.83 11.19 -22.36
CA LYS A 22 -5.52 10.53 -22.40
C LYS A 22 -5.31 9.98 -23.79
N ILE A 23 -4.09 10.07 -24.29
CA ILE A 23 -3.70 9.45 -25.55
C ILE A 23 -2.85 8.24 -25.20
N SER A 24 -3.30 7.04 -25.58
CA SER A 24 -2.53 5.81 -25.48
C SER A 24 -2.02 5.40 -26.87
N GLY A 25 -0.83 4.83 -26.90
CA GLY A 25 -0.22 4.20 -28.06
C GLY A 25 0.09 2.75 -27.76
N SER A 26 -0.23 1.84 -28.70
CA SER A 26 0.20 0.45 -28.68
C SER A 26 1.42 0.29 -29.56
N PHE A 27 2.50 -0.25 -29.00
CA PHE A 27 3.78 -0.41 -29.67
C PHE A 27 4.12 -1.88 -29.83
N GLU A 28 4.35 -2.30 -31.08
CA GLU A 28 4.75 -3.66 -31.40
C GLU A 28 6.29 -3.75 -31.40
N ILE A 29 6.80 -4.78 -30.74
CA ILE A 29 8.21 -5.13 -30.73
C ILE A 29 8.37 -6.62 -30.98
N LYS A 30 9.59 -7.08 -31.26
CA LYS A 30 9.88 -8.48 -31.54
C LYS A 30 9.29 -9.47 -30.52
N ASN A 31 9.23 -9.08 -29.26
CA ASN A 31 8.82 -9.95 -28.15
C ASN A 31 7.40 -9.67 -27.63
N GLY A 32 6.58 -8.87 -28.32
CA GLY A 32 5.19 -8.61 -27.95
C GLY A 32 4.71 -7.19 -28.16
N LEU A 33 3.62 -6.86 -27.48
CA LEU A 33 2.99 -5.56 -27.49
C LEU A 33 3.08 -4.90 -26.12
N TYR A 34 3.21 -3.59 -26.08
CA TYR A 34 3.05 -2.82 -24.85
C TYR A 34 2.29 -1.53 -25.12
N GLU A 35 1.63 -1.01 -24.10
CA GLU A 35 0.93 0.26 -24.16
C GLU A 35 1.70 1.35 -23.42
N GLY A 36 1.64 2.56 -23.95
CA GLY A 36 2.18 3.75 -23.31
C GLY A 36 1.18 4.90 -23.35
N TYR A 37 1.30 5.81 -22.39
CA TYR A 37 0.48 7.03 -22.35
C TYR A 37 1.32 8.24 -22.68
N LEU A 38 0.82 9.07 -23.62
CA LEU A 38 1.49 10.31 -24.00
C LEU A 38 1.64 11.23 -22.80
N GLN A 39 2.83 11.78 -22.65
CA GLN A 39 3.16 12.75 -21.61
C GLN A 39 3.13 14.17 -22.19
N ARG A 40 2.62 15.13 -21.42
CA ARG A 40 2.67 16.55 -21.79
C ARG A 40 4.09 17.09 -21.65
N ASN A 41 4.54 17.82 -22.66
CA ASN A 41 5.85 18.47 -22.63
C ASN A 41 5.86 19.58 -21.57
N ASN A 42 7.01 19.75 -20.88
CA ASN A 42 7.21 20.78 -19.86
C ASN A 42 6.15 20.81 -18.75
N PHE A 43 5.59 19.64 -18.43
CA PHE A 43 4.55 19.50 -17.41
C PHE A 43 4.97 20.09 -16.06
N LYS A 44 4.15 21.00 -15.55
CA LYS A 44 4.23 21.49 -14.16
C LYS A 44 2.90 21.22 -13.49
N LYS A 45 2.91 20.40 -12.46
CA LYS A 45 1.72 20.05 -11.68
C LYS A 45 1.09 21.33 -11.07
N GLN A 46 -0.17 21.60 -11.38
CA GLN A 46 -0.91 22.78 -10.93
C GLN A 46 -1.77 22.49 -9.66
N ASN A 47 -2.30 21.26 -9.56
CA ASN A 47 -3.14 20.81 -8.45
C ASN A 47 -2.99 19.30 -8.25
N ASP A 48 -3.68 18.73 -7.25
CA ASP A 48 -3.56 17.30 -6.93
C ASP A 48 -4.16 16.36 -7.96
N GLU A 49 -5.06 16.84 -8.81
CA GLU A 49 -5.68 16.06 -9.88
C GLU A 49 -4.89 16.12 -11.18
N ASP A 50 -3.99 17.09 -11.33
CA ASP A 50 -3.21 17.30 -12.53
C ASP A 50 -2.09 16.24 -12.63
N ARG A 51 -2.09 15.54 -13.76
CA ARG A 51 -1.10 14.49 -14.08
C ARG A 51 -0.55 14.71 -15.47
N ASN A 52 0.67 14.27 -15.69
CA ASN A 52 1.38 14.48 -16.94
C ASN A 52 0.70 13.81 -18.14
N ASP A 53 -0.09 12.77 -17.93
CA ASP A 53 -0.83 12.03 -18.97
C ASP A 53 -2.27 12.52 -19.16
N ARG A 54 -2.67 13.65 -18.57
CA ARG A 54 -4.02 14.22 -18.69
C ARG A 54 -4.02 15.49 -19.50
N PHE A 55 -4.86 15.54 -20.53
CA PHE A 55 -5.11 16.69 -21.39
C PHE A 55 -6.49 17.27 -21.09
N TRP A 56 -6.59 18.56 -20.95
CA TRP A 56 -7.83 19.25 -20.56
C TRP A 56 -8.53 19.93 -21.72
N ASN A 57 -7.90 19.95 -22.92
CA ASN A 57 -8.44 20.57 -24.15
C ASN A 57 -8.59 19.52 -25.25
N LYS A 58 -9.83 19.34 -25.72
CA LYS A 58 -10.16 18.36 -26.76
C LYS A 58 -9.49 18.70 -28.11
N ASP A 59 -9.48 19.97 -28.48
CA ASP A 59 -8.92 20.40 -29.77
C ASP A 59 -7.39 20.20 -29.82
N GLU A 60 -6.73 20.34 -28.67
CA GLU A 60 -5.31 20.01 -28.52
C GLU A 60 -5.08 18.50 -28.76
N VAL A 61 -5.90 17.65 -28.15
CA VAL A 61 -5.83 16.19 -28.32
C VAL A 61 -6.05 15.81 -29.80
N GLU A 62 -7.04 16.38 -30.47
CA GLU A 62 -7.33 16.10 -31.89
C GLU A 62 -6.16 16.49 -32.78
N ARG A 63 -5.53 17.65 -32.55
CA ARG A 63 -4.33 18.09 -33.29
C ARG A 63 -3.16 17.12 -33.07
N ILE A 64 -2.91 16.72 -31.85
CA ILE A 64 -1.86 15.75 -31.53
C ILE A 64 -2.13 14.43 -32.27
N LEU A 65 -3.36 13.92 -32.23
CA LEU A 65 -3.73 12.67 -32.89
C LEU A 65 -3.54 12.75 -34.41
N GLN A 66 -3.91 13.88 -35.04
CA GLN A 66 -3.67 14.09 -36.48
C GLN A 66 -2.17 14.01 -36.82
N THR A 67 -1.33 14.66 -36.05
CA THR A 67 0.13 14.58 -36.23
C THR A 67 0.65 13.16 -36.03
N LEU A 68 0.25 12.49 -35.00
CA LEU A 68 0.70 11.09 -34.68
C LEU A 68 0.25 10.12 -35.81
N HIS A 69 -0.96 10.25 -36.33
CA HIS A 69 -1.44 9.39 -37.42
C HIS A 69 -0.61 9.47 -38.69
N GLN A 70 -0.01 10.63 -38.96
CA GLN A 70 0.87 10.80 -40.13
C GLN A 70 2.23 10.11 -39.92
N GLN A 71 2.57 9.75 -38.68
CA GLN A 71 3.88 9.24 -38.28
C GLN A 71 3.87 7.77 -37.81
N LEU A 72 2.75 7.06 -38.01
CA LEU A 72 2.58 5.68 -37.52
C LEU A 72 3.63 4.68 -38.03
N ASN A 73 4.20 4.92 -39.20
CA ASN A 73 5.16 4.03 -39.84
C ASN A 73 6.62 4.52 -39.71
N THR A 74 6.91 5.47 -38.86
CA THR A 74 8.25 5.96 -38.61
C THR A 74 8.96 5.19 -37.51
N LEU A 75 10.29 5.24 -37.46
CA LEU A 75 11.08 4.64 -36.39
C LEU A 75 11.00 5.51 -35.13
N TRP A 76 10.62 4.88 -34.03
CA TRP A 76 10.56 5.49 -32.71
C TRP A 76 11.78 5.10 -31.89
N ASN A 77 12.34 6.04 -31.16
CA ASN A 77 13.42 5.77 -30.22
C ASN A 77 12.83 5.24 -28.91
N VAL A 78 13.35 4.14 -28.42
CA VAL A 78 12.90 3.54 -27.16
C VAL A 78 14.05 3.58 -26.14
N GLN A 79 13.77 4.21 -25.00
CA GLN A 79 14.69 4.27 -23.87
C GLN A 79 14.07 3.55 -22.69
N GLU A 80 14.89 2.78 -21.99
CA GLU A 80 14.45 2.03 -20.82
C GLU A 80 15.34 2.30 -19.62
N SER A 81 14.74 2.43 -18.45
CA SER A 81 15.44 2.53 -17.19
C SER A 81 14.78 1.67 -16.14
N VAL A 82 15.61 0.98 -15.32
CA VAL A 82 15.13 0.15 -14.21
C VAL A 82 15.58 0.76 -12.90
N LYS A 83 14.64 0.91 -11.97
CA LYS A 83 14.91 1.40 -10.60
C LYS A 83 14.36 0.42 -9.59
N THR A 84 15.17 0.10 -8.58
CA THR A 84 14.65 -0.64 -7.41
C THR A 84 13.92 0.32 -6.48
N THR A 85 12.67 0.00 -6.18
CA THR A 85 11.88 0.72 -5.19
C THR A 85 11.57 -0.18 -4.01
N ARG A 86 11.50 0.41 -2.80
CA ARG A 86 11.22 -0.30 -1.56
C ARG A 86 9.91 0.16 -0.97
N GLN A 87 9.10 -0.80 -0.54
CA GLN A 87 7.83 -0.55 0.12
C GLN A 87 7.87 -1.14 1.53
N SER A 88 7.90 -0.29 2.53
CA SER A 88 7.85 -0.71 3.93
C SER A 88 6.50 -1.28 4.31
N ALA A 89 6.46 -2.12 5.34
CA ALA A 89 5.23 -2.61 5.92
C ALA A 89 4.35 -1.44 6.41
N PRO A 90 3.02 -1.56 6.35
CA PRO A 90 2.13 -0.63 7.03
C PRO A 90 2.42 -0.60 8.54
N LYS A 91 2.24 0.56 9.19
CA LYS A 91 2.41 0.69 10.64
C LYS A 91 1.47 -0.23 11.41
N LEU A 92 1.75 -0.46 12.69
CA LEU A 92 0.87 -1.17 13.60
C LEU A 92 -0.54 -0.53 13.64
N PHE A 93 -1.50 -1.26 14.16
CA PHE A 93 -2.87 -0.79 14.25
C PHE A 93 -3.10 0.12 15.46
N ASP A 94 -3.73 1.27 15.21
CA ASP A 94 -4.62 1.95 16.13
C ASP A 94 -6.06 1.44 15.93
N LEU A 95 -7.00 1.87 16.75
CA LEU A 95 -8.40 1.46 16.63
C LEU A 95 -8.98 1.82 15.26
N THR A 96 -8.77 3.05 14.81
CA THR A 96 -9.36 3.55 13.56
C THR A 96 -8.83 2.77 12.34
N SER A 97 -7.55 2.51 12.26
CA SER A 97 -6.98 1.74 11.14
C SER A 97 -7.39 0.27 11.18
N LEU A 98 -7.54 -0.32 12.37
CA LEU A 98 -8.10 -1.67 12.51
C LEU A 98 -9.55 -1.73 12.02
N GLN A 99 -10.39 -0.79 12.43
CA GLN A 99 -11.78 -0.68 11.99
C GLN A 99 -11.89 -0.52 10.46
N ARG A 100 -11.06 0.33 9.85
CA ARG A 100 -11.04 0.53 8.39
C ARG A 100 -10.62 -0.74 7.65
N GLU A 101 -9.59 -1.42 8.12
CA GLU A 101 -9.12 -2.66 7.50
C GLU A 101 -10.15 -3.79 7.63
N CYS A 102 -10.79 -3.94 8.81
CA CYS A 102 -11.86 -4.91 9.02
C CYS A 102 -13.10 -4.62 8.17
N ASN A 103 -13.45 -3.34 7.99
CA ASN A 103 -14.54 -2.96 7.11
C ASN A 103 -14.22 -3.29 5.65
N GLN A 104 -13.02 -2.94 5.19
CA GLN A 104 -12.59 -3.19 3.81
C GLN A 104 -12.53 -4.68 3.47
N ARG A 105 -12.06 -5.52 4.40
CA ARG A 105 -11.85 -6.97 4.15
C ARG A 105 -13.07 -7.82 4.44
N PHE A 106 -13.82 -7.47 5.47
CA PHE A 106 -14.87 -8.32 6.04
C PHE A 106 -16.25 -7.66 6.08
N GLY A 107 -16.36 -6.37 5.72
CA GLY A 107 -17.60 -5.61 5.81
C GLY A 107 -18.03 -5.29 7.25
N TYR A 108 -17.13 -5.43 8.23
CA TYR A 108 -17.47 -5.19 9.63
C TYR A 108 -17.66 -3.71 9.91
N SER A 109 -18.71 -3.38 10.70
CA SER A 109 -18.88 -2.01 11.19
C SER A 109 -17.81 -1.63 12.21
N ALA A 110 -17.57 -0.33 12.39
CA ALA A 110 -16.62 0.17 13.38
C ALA A 110 -16.96 -0.32 14.80
N LYS A 111 -18.25 -0.30 15.18
CA LYS A 111 -18.71 -0.80 16.48
C LYS A 111 -18.42 -2.29 16.63
N PHE A 112 -18.80 -3.10 15.65
CA PHE A 112 -18.61 -4.56 15.70
C PHE A 112 -17.14 -4.93 15.78
N THR A 113 -16.26 -4.24 15.05
CA THR A 113 -14.80 -4.44 15.13
C THR A 113 -14.27 -4.12 16.54
N LEU A 114 -14.75 -3.02 17.14
CA LEU A 114 -14.36 -2.67 18.51
C LEU A 114 -14.82 -3.73 19.52
N ASP A 115 -16.05 -4.21 19.41
CA ASP A 115 -16.60 -5.24 20.31
C ASP A 115 -15.77 -6.53 20.24
N ILE A 116 -15.35 -6.94 19.04
CA ILE A 116 -14.44 -8.07 18.83
C ILE A 116 -13.07 -7.82 19.45
N ALA A 117 -12.46 -6.67 19.16
CA ALA A 117 -11.13 -6.33 19.69
C ALA A 117 -11.15 -6.24 21.23
N GLN A 118 -12.24 -5.76 21.80
CA GLN A 118 -12.44 -5.69 23.24
C GLN A 118 -12.60 -7.11 23.86
N ALA A 119 -13.30 -8.02 23.20
CA ALA A 119 -13.38 -9.42 23.62
C ALA A 119 -11.99 -10.11 23.57
N LEU A 120 -11.21 -9.86 22.51
CA LEU A 120 -9.84 -10.36 22.39
C LEU A 120 -8.91 -9.83 23.49
N TYR A 121 -9.11 -8.59 23.93
CA TYR A 121 -8.38 -7.98 25.03
C TYR A 121 -8.88 -8.47 26.41
N GLU A 122 -10.18 -8.35 26.69
CA GLU A 122 -10.73 -8.58 28.04
C GLU A 122 -10.91 -10.06 28.38
N LYS A 123 -11.51 -10.81 27.47
CA LYS A 123 -11.84 -12.22 27.65
C LYS A 123 -10.67 -13.14 27.34
N HIS A 124 -10.06 -12.95 26.17
CA HIS A 124 -9.02 -13.86 25.67
C HIS A 124 -7.62 -13.44 26.09
N LYS A 125 -7.42 -12.20 26.56
CA LYS A 125 -6.11 -11.64 26.93
C LYS A 125 -5.08 -11.71 25.78
N ALA A 126 -5.54 -11.81 24.54
CA ALA A 126 -4.73 -12.09 23.38
C ALA A 126 -4.21 -10.84 22.66
N LEU A 127 -4.86 -9.69 22.88
CA LEU A 127 -4.45 -8.39 22.33
C LEU A 127 -4.20 -7.38 23.45
N THR A 128 -3.45 -6.33 23.13
CA THR A 128 -3.33 -5.12 23.97
C THR A 128 -4.61 -4.30 23.92
N TYR A 129 -4.71 -3.26 24.74
CA TYR A 129 -5.90 -2.40 24.86
C TYR A 129 -6.29 -1.79 23.51
N PRO A 130 -7.52 -2.01 23.03
CA PRO A 130 -7.87 -1.66 21.65
C PRO A 130 -8.26 -0.19 21.45
N ARG A 131 -8.58 0.55 22.51
CA ARG A 131 -8.97 1.97 22.39
C ARG A 131 -7.73 2.86 22.43
N THR A 132 -6.97 2.85 21.37
CA THR A 132 -5.75 3.64 21.22
C THR A 132 -5.73 4.35 19.86
N ASP A 133 -5.11 5.51 19.81
CA ASP A 133 -4.79 6.27 18.60
C ASP A 133 -3.34 6.07 18.15
N ALA A 134 -2.52 5.38 18.97
CA ALA A 134 -1.12 5.14 18.69
C ALA A 134 -0.90 3.97 17.72
N LYS A 135 0.08 4.13 16.83
CA LYS A 135 0.56 3.12 15.87
C LYS A 135 2.02 2.73 16.14
N ALA A 136 2.50 3.04 17.34
CA ALA A 136 3.86 2.79 17.77
C ALA A 136 3.89 2.07 19.12
N LEU A 137 5.03 1.52 19.46
CA LEU A 137 5.33 0.85 20.74
C LEU A 137 6.33 1.70 21.52
N PRO A 138 6.39 1.52 22.87
CA PRO A 138 7.43 2.14 23.70
C PRO A 138 8.84 1.76 23.23
N GLU A 139 9.81 2.65 23.44
CA GLU A 139 11.18 2.46 22.96
C GLU A 139 11.89 1.29 23.67
N ASP A 140 11.47 0.94 24.85
CA ASP A 140 11.95 -0.20 25.66
C ASP A 140 11.20 -1.52 25.39
N TYR A 141 10.23 -1.51 24.44
CA TYR A 141 9.33 -2.66 24.23
C TYR A 141 9.91 -3.76 23.31
N ALA A 142 11.08 -3.55 22.71
CA ALA A 142 11.70 -4.52 21.79
C ALA A 142 11.92 -5.92 22.41
N PRO A 143 12.39 -6.08 23.66
CA PRO A 143 12.49 -7.40 24.30
C PRO A 143 11.13 -8.11 24.45
N THR A 144 10.08 -7.35 24.78
CA THR A 144 8.71 -7.89 24.90
C THR A 144 8.19 -8.34 23.53
N CYS A 145 8.51 -7.61 22.45
CA CYS A 145 8.17 -8.04 21.10
C CYS A 145 8.84 -9.38 20.73
N ILE A 146 10.11 -9.54 21.06
CA ILE A 146 10.85 -10.80 20.82
C ILE A 146 10.18 -11.94 21.60
N ALA A 147 9.90 -11.73 22.89
CA ALA A 147 9.23 -12.72 23.72
C ALA A 147 7.82 -13.07 23.21
N THR A 148 7.10 -12.10 22.68
CA THR A 148 5.77 -12.31 22.05
C THR A 148 5.91 -13.15 20.78
N LEU A 149 6.86 -12.81 19.89
CA LEU A 149 7.13 -13.56 18.66
C LEU A 149 7.45 -15.02 18.94
N GLN A 150 8.30 -15.29 19.95
CA GLN A 150 8.69 -16.66 20.35
C GLN A 150 7.52 -17.51 20.87
N LYS A 151 6.43 -16.89 21.28
CA LYS A 151 5.22 -17.57 21.76
C LYS A 151 4.17 -17.79 20.68
N LEU A 152 4.35 -17.22 19.48
CA LEU A 152 3.39 -17.40 18.40
C LEU A 152 3.47 -18.83 17.85
N GLU A 153 2.30 -19.49 17.76
CA GLU A 153 2.14 -20.84 17.23
C GLU A 153 1.71 -20.78 15.75
N GLU A 154 1.49 -21.96 15.15
CA GLU A 154 0.98 -22.03 13.78
C GLU A 154 -0.36 -21.28 13.61
N PRO A 155 -0.55 -20.56 12.52
CA PRO A 155 0.26 -20.52 11.29
C PRO A 155 1.32 -19.40 11.27
N TYR A 156 1.75 -18.87 12.40
CA TYR A 156 2.63 -17.70 12.52
C TYR A 156 4.07 -18.05 12.93
N ALA A 157 4.27 -19.25 13.47
CA ALA A 157 5.53 -19.68 14.07
C ALA A 157 6.74 -19.53 13.16
N ASP A 158 6.63 -19.96 11.90
CA ASP A 158 7.73 -19.87 10.94
C ASP A 158 8.14 -18.42 10.63
N PHE A 159 7.17 -17.53 10.47
CA PHE A 159 7.45 -16.10 10.27
C PHE A 159 8.10 -15.48 11.50
N ALA A 160 7.60 -15.79 12.67
CA ALA A 160 8.14 -15.29 13.94
C ALA A 160 9.58 -15.78 14.16
N LYS A 161 9.86 -17.05 13.88
CA LYS A 161 11.20 -17.64 13.93
C LYS A 161 12.17 -16.93 12.96
N LYS A 162 11.76 -16.68 11.71
CA LYS A 162 12.58 -15.90 10.75
C LYS A 162 12.99 -14.55 11.32
N ILE A 163 12.09 -13.82 12.00
CA ILE A 163 12.39 -12.52 12.60
C ILE A 163 13.43 -12.64 13.70
N VAL A 164 13.26 -13.61 14.60
CA VAL A 164 14.14 -13.80 15.77
C VAL A 164 15.54 -14.25 15.31
N ASP A 165 15.62 -15.24 14.43
CA ASP A 165 16.88 -15.80 13.93
C ASP A 165 17.70 -14.76 13.18
N ASN A 166 17.04 -13.91 12.37
CA ASN A 166 17.69 -12.84 11.60
C ASN A 166 17.84 -11.51 12.38
N LYS A 167 17.42 -11.45 13.64
CA LYS A 167 17.50 -10.25 14.50
C LYS A 167 16.83 -9.02 13.87
N TRP A 168 15.68 -9.20 13.22
CA TRP A 168 14.98 -8.12 12.52
C TRP A 168 14.23 -7.16 13.45
N VAL A 169 14.07 -7.47 14.72
CA VAL A 169 13.54 -6.51 15.70
C VAL A 169 14.62 -5.45 15.97
N ASN A 170 14.48 -4.30 15.31
CA ASN A 170 15.42 -3.18 15.46
C ASN A 170 14.88 -2.17 16.49
N PRO A 171 15.47 -2.07 17.71
CA PRO A 171 15.01 -1.14 18.76
C PRO A 171 15.10 0.34 18.33
N SER A 172 15.99 0.67 17.40
CA SER A 172 16.17 2.04 16.92
C SER A 172 15.16 2.46 15.85
N SER A 173 14.26 1.56 15.42
CA SER A 173 13.25 1.85 14.40
C SER A 173 12.20 2.81 14.94
N LYS A 174 12.29 4.10 14.63
CA LYS A 174 11.30 5.12 15.03
C LYS A 174 9.93 4.96 14.36
N THR A 175 9.82 4.09 13.36
CA THR A 175 8.53 3.71 12.76
C THR A 175 7.74 2.77 13.67
N VAL A 176 8.43 1.93 14.44
CA VAL A 176 7.84 0.94 15.35
C VAL A 176 7.93 1.41 16.81
N PHE A 177 9.12 1.84 17.26
CA PHE A 177 9.40 2.21 18.65
C PHE A 177 9.56 3.73 18.77
N ASN A 178 8.55 4.41 19.31
CA ASN A 178 8.54 5.88 19.38
C ASN A 178 7.63 6.39 20.48
N ASN A 179 8.20 6.73 21.62
CA ASN A 179 7.46 7.27 22.76
C ASN A 179 6.68 8.56 22.43
N LYS A 180 7.21 9.40 21.51
CA LYS A 180 6.53 10.65 21.11
C LYS A 180 5.25 10.42 20.30
N ALA A 181 5.04 9.22 19.77
CA ALA A 181 3.86 8.84 19.00
C ALA A 181 2.84 8.06 19.85
N ILE A 182 2.99 8.05 21.17
CA ILE A 182 2.12 7.37 22.12
C ILE A 182 1.58 8.42 23.09
N SER A 183 0.25 8.43 23.26
CA SER A 183 -0.43 9.21 24.29
C SER A 183 -0.57 8.38 25.58
N ASP A 184 -1.73 7.79 25.80
CA ASP A 184 -2.03 6.97 26.98
C ASP A 184 -1.75 5.48 26.78
N HIS A 185 -1.99 4.99 25.56
CA HIS A 185 -1.87 3.60 25.18
C HIS A 185 -1.11 3.44 23.87
N PHE A 186 -0.29 2.38 23.78
CA PHE A 186 0.43 2.04 22.55
C PHE A 186 -0.42 1.21 21.59
N ALA A 187 0.12 0.88 20.42
CA ALA A 187 -0.55 0.19 19.33
C ALA A 187 -1.17 -1.17 19.73
N ILE A 188 -2.17 -1.60 18.99
CA ILE A 188 -2.83 -2.90 19.14
C ILE A 188 -1.91 -3.99 18.59
N ILE A 189 -1.44 -4.88 19.49
CA ILE A 189 -0.56 -6.01 19.16
C ILE A 189 -0.97 -7.27 19.93
N PRO A 190 -0.54 -8.47 19.50
CA PRO A 190 -0.71 -9.67 20.30
C PRO A 190 0.14 -9.61 21.59
N THR A 191 -0.37 -10.25 22.65
CA THR A 191 0.31 -10.33 23.96
C THR A 191 1.22 -11.56 24.09
N GLY A 192 1.15 -12.50 23.14
CA GLY A 192 1.76 -13.82 23.23
C GLY A 192 0.90 -14.85 23.99
N THR A 193 -0.27 -14.46 24.49
CA THR A 193 -1.27 -15.41 24.98
C THR A 193 -1.98 -16.04 23.76
N GLN A 194 -1.99 -17.37 23.70
CA GLN A 194 -2.69 -18.11 22.65
C GLN A 194 -4.19 -18.19 22.99
N PRO A 195 -5.05 -17.51 22.22
CA PRO A 195 -6.48 -17.57 22.49
C PRO A 195 -7.05 -18.94 22.11
N LYS A 196 -7.96 -19.46 22.93
CA LYS A 196 -8.66 -20.72 22.67
C LYS A 196 -10.13 -20.46 22.34
N ASN A 197 -10.71 -21.32 21.50
CA ASN A 197 -12.16 -21.28 21.17
C ASN A 197 -12.63 -19.92 20.66
N LEU A 198 -11.83 -19.30 19.77
CA LEU A 198 -12.26 -18.08 19.10
C LEU A 198 -13.44 -18.35 18.16
N LYS A 199 -14.40 -17.42 18.12
CA LYS A 199 -15.39 -17.36 17.05
C LYS A 199 -14.68 -17.04 15.74
N GLU A 200 -15.26 -17.39 14.60
CA GLU A 200 -14.69 -17.08 13.29
C GLU A 200 -14.37 -15.58 13.11
N THR A 201 -15.26 -14.72 13.60
CA THR A 201 -15.08 -13.26 13.55
C THR A 201 -13.93 -12.78 14.42
N GLU A 202 -13.76 -13.37 15.62
CA GLU A 202 -12.63 -13.10 16.52
C GLU A 202 -11.31 -13.59 15.89
N GLN A 203 -11.31 -14.79 15.30
CA GLN A 203 -10.16 -15.35 14.61
C GLN A 203 -9.68 -14.46 13.45
N LYS A 204 -10.60 -13.92 12.64
CA LYS A 204 -10.28 -13.02 11.53
C LYS A 204 -9.60 -11.74 12.00
N VAL A 205 -10.09 -11.13 13.07
CA VAL A 205 -9.52 -9.90 13.63
C VAL A 205 -8.17 -10.20 14.30
N TYR A 206 -8.05 -11.31 15.03
CA TYR A 206 -6.82 -11.74 15.64
C TYR A 206 -5.73 -12.02 14.59
N ASP A 207 -6.04 -12.80 13.53
CA ASP A 207 -5.11 -13.07 12.41
C ASP A 207 -4.62 -11.77 11.76
N LEU A 208 -5.53 -10.82 11.56
CA LEU A 208 -5.18 -9.53 10.97
C LEU A 208 -4.18 -8.75 11.83
N VAL A 209 -4.38 -8.72 13.15
CA VAL A 209 -3.48 -8.02 14.08
C VAL A 209 -2.13 -8.73 14.19
N VAL A 210 -2.12 -10.07 14.32
CA VAL A 210 -0.88 -10.84 14.40
C VAL A 210 -0.05 -10.68 13.13
N ARG A 211 -0.65 -10.80 11.95
CA ARG A 211 0.08 -10.59 10.68
C ARG A 211 0.63 -9.18 10.54
N ARG A 212 -0.10 -8.17 11.00
CA ARG A 212 0.39 -6.79 11.01
C ARG A 212 1.59 -6.63 11.95
N PHE A 213 1.52 -7.20 13.14
CA PHE A 213 2.62 -7.21 14.11
C PHE A 213 3.88 -7.90 13.57
N ILE A 214 3.73 -9.04 12.93
CA ILE A 214 4.84 -9.74 12.27
C ILE A 214 5.42 -8.90 11.14
N SER A 215 4.54 -8.35 10.26
CA SER A 215 4.94 -7.63 9.05
C SER A 215 5.84 -6.42 9.33
N VAL A 216 5.66 -5.70 10.45
CA VAL A 216 6.46 -4.50 10.75
C VAL A 216 7.93 -4.79 11.04
N PHE A 217 8.28 -6.03 11.35
CA PHE A 217 9.66 -6.47 11.59
C PHE A 217 10.31 -7.08 10.34
N PHE A 218 9.54 -7.45 9.33
CA PHE A 218 10.09 -7.94 8.07
C PHE A 218 10.76 -6.83 7.27
N PRO A 219 11.76 -7.17 6.44
CA PRO A 219 12.33 -6.24 5.48
C PRO A 219 11.26 -5.63 4.56
N ALA A 220 11.55 -4.47 4.00
CA ALA A 220 10.70 -3.87 2.98
C ALA A 220 10.58 -4.79 1.76
N ALA A 221 9.40 -4.79 1.12
CA ALA A 221 9.24 -5.42 -0.18
C ALA A 221 10.01 -4.61 -1.24
N GLU A 222 10.72 -5.31 -2.14
CA GLU A 222 11.52 -4.68 -3.20
C GLU A 222 10.90 -4.97 -4.56
N PHE A 223 10.79 -3.93 -5.35
CA PHE A 223 10.25 -3.99 -6.71
C PHE A 223 11.25 -3.43 -7.70
N ALA A 224 11.42 -4.12 -8.81
CA ALA A 224 12.01 -3.55 -10.00
C ALA A 224 10.92 -2.77 -10.75
N VAL A 225 11.10 -1.47 -10.88
CA VAL A 225 10.21 -0.60 -11.67
C VAL A 225 10.94 -0.25 -12.95
N THR A 226 10.45 -0.80 -14.05
CA THR A 226 10.94 -0.49 -15.39
C THR A 226 10.11 0.65 -15.95
N THR A 227 10.76 1.73 -16.33
CA THR A 227 10.16 2.84 -17.07
C THR A 227 10.66 2.80 -18.49
N ARG A 228 9.76 2.69 -19.44
CA ARG A 228 10.05 2.73 -20.89
C ARG A 228 9.47 4.01 -21.48
N SER A 229 10.32 4.78 -22.14
CA SER A 229 9.93 5.99 -22.88
C SER A 229 10.06 5.70 -24.37
N THR A 230 8.95 5.75 -25.09
CA THR A 230 8.88 5.63 -26.53
C THR A 230 8.74 7.03 -27.11
N ILE A 231 9.77 7.48 -27.82
CA ILE A 231 9.98 8.87 -28.17
C ILE A 231 9.99 9.01 -29.70
N PHE A 232 9.21 9.94 -30.20
CA PHE A 232 9.22 10.41 -31.58
C PHE A 232 9.11 11.94 -31.58
N GLU A 233 10.10 12.63 -32.08
CA GLU A 233 10.18 14.10 -32.03
C GLU A 233 9.91 14.62 -30.60
N ASP A 234 8.89 15.45 -30.46
CA ASP A 234 8.46 16.00 -29.17
C ASP A 234 7.45 15.11 -28.42
N PHE A 235 7.06 13.97 -29.00
CA PHE A 235 6.08 13.05 -28.37
C PHE A 235 6.80 11.98 -27.55
N THR A 236 6.45 11.90 -26.29
CA THR A 236 6.98 10.88 -25.38
C THR A 236 5.84 10.07 -24.78
N PHE A 237 5.77 8.79 -25.11
CA PHE A 237 4.87 7.84 -24.47
C PHE A 237 5.58 7.11 -23.35
N LYS A 238 5.00 7.11 -22.17
CA LYS A 238 5.56 6.44 -20.99
C LYS A 238 4.80 5.17 -20.67
N THR A 239 5.55 4.11 -20.45
CA THR A 239 5.05 2.81 -19.95
C THR A 239 5.79 2.47 -18.67
N GLU A 240 5.09 1.96 -17.67
CA GLU A 240 5.70 1.48 -16.44
C GLU A 240 5.31 0.03 -16.16
N GLY A 241 6.33 -0.79 -15.96
CA GLY A 241 6.22 -2.16 -15.44
C GLY A 241 6.73 -2.22 -14.00
N LYS A 242 6.11 -3.03 -13.17
CA LYS A 242 6.53 -3.23 -11.78
C LYS A 242 6.54 -4.71 -11.44
N VAL A 243 7.72 -5.24 -11.14
CA VAL A 243 7.93 -6.66 -10.79
C VAL A 243 8.36 -6.76 -9.34
N LEU A 244 7.75 -7.66 -8.59
CA LEU A 244 8.15 -7.97 -7.22
C LEU A 244 9.44 -8.81 -7.26
N VAL A 245 10.54 -8.27 -6.73
CA VAL A 245 11.84 -8.93 -6.67
C VAL A 245 12.04 -9.64 -5.34
N ASN A 246 11.69 -8.96 -4.25
CA ASN A 246 11.75 -9.53 -2.91
C ASN A 246 10.44 -9.22 -2.18
N PRO A 247 9.67 -10.23 -1.77
CA PRO A 247 8.38 -10.01 -1.14
C PRO A 247 8.47 -9.30 0.22
N GLY A 248 9.56 -9.48 0.98
CA GLY A 248 9.70 -8.90 2.30
C GLY A 248 8.45 -9.13 3.15
N TRP A 249 7.89 -8.09 3.77
CA TRP A 249 6.71 -8.18 4.62
C TRP A 249 5.43 -8.69 3.91
N MET A 250 5.36 -8.62 2.59
CA MET A 250 4.20 -9.10 1.82
C MET A 250 4.05 -10.63 1.90
N GLU A 251 5.14 -11.36 2.17
CA GLU A 251 5.12 -12.81 2.42
C GLU A 251 4.13 -13.15 3.57
N VAL A 252 4.11 -12.32 4.61
CA VAL A 252 3.22 -12.49 5.76
C VAL A 252 1.76 -12.16 5.43
N SER A 253 1.53 -11.17 4.56
CA SER A 253 0.18 -10.63 4.29
C SER A 253 -0.64 -11.43 3.30
N ARG A 254 -0.10 -12.48 2.66
CA ARG A 254 -0.69 -13.26 1.56
C ARG A 254 -1.09 -12.41 0.33
N LYS A 255 -0.57 -11.20 0.19
CA LYS A 255 -0.79 -10.32 -0.96
C LYS A 255 0.40 -10.43 -1.92
N LEU A 256 0.57 -11.61 -2.54
CA LEU A 256 1.54 -11.82 -3.61
C LEU A 256 0.83 -11.66 -4.96
N ASP A 257 0.36 -10.44 -5.27
CA ASP A 257 -0.06 -10.13 -6.63
C ASP A 257 1.19 -9.83 -7.46
N SER A 258 1.58 -10.79 -8.28
CA SER A 258 2.58 -10.57 -9.33
C SER A 258 1.96 -9.69 -10.41
N LYS A 259 2.34 -8.43 -10.49
CA LYS A 259 1.97 -7.58 -11.61
C LYS A 259 2.93 -7.76 -12.77
N GLU A 260 2.36 -7.66 -13.96
CA GLU A 260 2.93 -7.90 -15.28
C GLU A 260 4.31 -7.24 -15.48
N SER A 261 5.26 -8.05 -15.93
CA SER A 261 6.51 -7.56 -16.50
C SER A 261 6.25 -7.00 -17.89
N LEU A 262 6.94 -5.91 -18.26
CA LEU A 262 6.95 -5.45 -19.65
C LEU A 262 7.67 -6.50 -20.52
N PRO A 263 7.22 -6.71 -21.78
CA PRO A 263 7.96 -7.53 -22.72
C PRO A 263 9.36 -6.94 -22.93
N ALA A 264 10.38 -7.79 -23.04
CA ALA A 264 11.75 -7.36 -23.34
C ALA A 264 11.81 -6.66 -24.70
N LEU A 265 12.67 -5.64 -24.81
CA LEU A 265 12.91 -4.91 -26.07
C LEU A 265 13.53 -5.82 -27.14
#